data_9cc4c8fb06f0f90773f8954a1f91e8c6
#
_entry.id   9cc4c8fb06f0f90773f8954a1f91e8c6
#
_cell.length_a   1.000
_cell.length_b   1.000
_cell.length_c   1.000
_cell.angle_alpha   90.00
_cell.angle_beta   90.00
_cell.angle_gamma   90.00
#
_symmetry.space_group_name_H-M   'P 1'
#
loop_
_entity.id
_entity.type
_entity.pdbx_description
1 polymer ?
#
loop_
_entity_poly.entity_id
_entity_poly.type
_entity_poly.pdbx_seq_one_letter_code
_entity_poly.pdbx_strand_id
1 'polypeptide(L)'
;MRQDVIARLVRAMREAGLDALIAISPENFAYVTGFLSPTQPLMRWRHAMALVTADGQTALVSVDMEQSTIRAKAPPGTEIAVWREFQFDAMHVLADLLRKHKLGAARIGIEMDYLPAGDFTALVELLPQAGLVPAQRLLSRLREIKTPAEIEILRRLSRIADRSITDAYRAVSAGSTEMDIAAALTRGVYEQGAEYFKLMIVATGERSVFPNVGPTERVLAKGDLCRVEIFPVIAGYHAGVCRTAAIGAAPPQADRIWANLTACKHLLLDAIKPGASTKKIYELYRKKLAALDLPAISFVGHGIGLHLHEDPYLGPTEDQPLEAGMVLGIEPLVYETGFGFGMQNKDMLLVTPGGCEILSDYLDSDTLLIVR
;
A
#
# COMPACT_ATOMS: atom_id res chain seq x y z
N MET A 1 14.78 -12.91 7.91
CA MET A 1 13.42 -13.48 8.06
C MET A 1 12.75 -12.88 9.29
N ARG A 2 11.52 -12.45 9.16
CA ARG A 2 10.74 -11.86 10.25
C ARG A 2 10.16 -12.94 11.14
N GLN A 3 10.76 -13.19 12.29
CA GLN A 3 10.35 -14.28 13.21
C GLN A 3 8.94 -14.08 13.76
N ASP A 4 8.52 -12.84 14.01
CA ASP A 4 7.17 -12.45 14.40
C ASP A 4 6.12 -12.87 13.36
N VAL A 5 6.41 -12.62 12.09
CA VAL A 5 5.56 -13.00 10.94
C VAL A 5 5.54 -14.51 10.75
N ILE A 6 6.71 -15.18 10.81
CA ILE A 6 6.79 -16.64 10.66
C ILE A 6 5.93 -17.33 11.73
N ALA A 7 6.01 -16.89 12.99
CA ALA A 7 5.17 -17.46 14.05
C ALA A 7 3.65 -17.31 13.79
N ARG A 8 3.24 -16.15 13.23
CA ARG A 8 1.85 -15.92 12.82
C ARG A 8 1.44 -16.81 11.64
N LEU A 9 2.31 -16.94 10.63
CA LEU A 9 2.10 -17.80 9.47
C LEU A 9 1.96 -19.26 9.87
N VAL A 10 2.86 -19.79 10.71
CA VAL A 10 2.81 -21.17 11.20
C VAL A 10 1.49 -21.47 11.93
N ARG A 11 1.00 -20.54 12.76
CA ARG A 11 -0.31 -20.68 13.42
C ARG A 11 -1.43 -20.76 12.39
N ALA A 12 -1.50 -19.79 11.47
CA ALA A 12 -2.53 -19.72 10.45
C ALA A 12 -2.51 -20.92 9.49
N MET A 13 -1.32 -21.41 9.12
CA MET A 13 -1.17 -22.64 8.34
C MET A 13 -1.72 -23.87 9.06
N ARG A 14 -1.44 -24.02 10.35
CA ARG A 14 -1.97 -25.14 11.15
C ARG A 14 -3.50 -25.12 11.22
N GLU A 15 -4.09 -23.93 11.42
CA GLU A 15 -5.55 -23.75 11.43
C GLU A 15 -6.17 -24.06 10.05
N ALA A 16 -5.45 -23.76 8.95
CA ALA A 16 -5.87 -24.04 7.58
C ALA A 16 -5.53 -25.46 7.10
N GLY A 17 -4.82 -26.27 7.90
CA GLY A 17 -4.36 -27.60 7.53
C GLY A 17 -3.35 -27.60 6.39
N LEU A 18 -2.44 -26.60 6.37
CA LEU A 18 -1.35 -26.47 5.39
C LEU A 18 -0.05 -27.01 5.98
N ASP A 19 0.70 -27.78 5.19
CA ASP A 19 2.04 -28.27 5.52
C ASP A 19 3.11 -27.24 5.22
N ALA A 20 2.87 -26.38 4.22
CA ALA A 20 3.76 -25.30 3.83
C ALA A 20 3.00 -24.15 3.15
N LEU A 21 3.65 -22.99 3.06
CA LEU A 21 3.19 -21.80 2.34
C LEU A 21 4.35 -21.23 1.53
N ILE A 22 4.03 -20.80 0.31
CA ILE A 22 4.96 -20.15 -0.60
C ILE A 22 4.47 -18.72 -0.84
N ALA A 23 5.21 -17.75 -0.33
CA ALA A 23 5.02 -16.34 -0.61
C ALA A 23 5.79 -15.97 -1.88
N ILE A 24 5.06 -15.54 -2.94
CA ILE A 24 5.62 -15.32 -4.28
C ILE A 24 5.54 -13.85 -4.69
N SER A 25 4.44 -13.14 -4.36
CA SER A 25 4.36 -11.71 -4.68
C SER A 25 5.48 -10.92 -3.99
N PRO A 26 5.95 -9.80 -4.58
CA PRO A 26 6.95 -8.95 -3.94
C PRO A 26 6.54 -8.55 -2.52
N GLU A 27 5.27 -8.28 -2.34
CA GLU A 27 4.67 -7.88 -1.07
C GLU A 27 4.74 -9.00 -0.02
N ASN A 28 4.33 -10.19 -0.38
CA ASN A 28 4.36 -11.33 0.55
C ASN A 28 5.76 -11.89 0.74
N PHE A 29 6.63 -11.82 -0.27
CA PHE A 29 8.06 -12.06 -0.09
C PHE A 29 8.65 -11.10 0.95
N ALA A 30 8.38 -9.78 0.81
CA ALA A 30 8.83 -8.79 1.78
C ALA A 30 8.20 -8.98 3.17
N TYR A 31 6.93 -9.40 3.25
CA TYR A 31 6.26 -9.70 4.51
C TYR A 31 6.99 -10.79 5.30
N VAL A 32 7.38 -11.87 4.64
CA VAL A 32 8.09 -13.01 5.27
C VAL A 32 9.55 -12.69 5.56
N THR A 33 10.23 -12.02 4.63
CA THR A 33 11.68 -11.82 4.69
C THR A 33 12.12 -10.55 5.41
N GLY A 34 11.32 -9.48 5.34
CA GLY A 34 11.63 -8.13 5.82
C GLY A 34 12.36 -7.27 4.78
N PHE A 35 12.46 -7.71 3.53
CA PHE A 35 13.08 -6.94 2.43
C PHE A 35 12.49 -7.32 1.07
N LEU A 36 12.60 -6.43 0.09
CA LEU A 36 12.24 -6.70 -1.29
C LEU A 36 13.39 -7.35 -2.07
N SER A 37 13.06 -8.27 -2.98
CA SER A 37 13.93 -8.63 -4.09
C SER A 37 13.89 -7.47 -5.10
N PRO A 38 15.04 -6.83 -5.43
CA PRO A 38 15.02 -5.51 -6.08
C PRO A 38 14.27 -5.45 -7.41
N THR A 39 14.42 -6.46 -8.27
CA THR A 39 13.85 -6.43 -9.61
C THR A 39 12.51 -7.15 -9.76
N GLN A 40 12.09 -7.94 -8.78
CA GLN A 40 10.81 -8.65 -8.82
C GLN A 40 9.61 -7.71 -9.00
N PRO A 41 9.51 -6.55 -8.33
CA PRO A 41 8.41 -5.61 -8.55
C PRO A 41 8.39 -4.99 -9.96
N LEU A 42 9.52 -5.01 -10.66
CA LEU A 42 9.70 -4.41 -11.99
C LEU A 42 9.53 -5.41 -13.12
N MET A 43 9.90 -6.68 -12.86
CA MET A 43 9.91 -7.76 -13.85
C MET A 43 9.17 -8.96 -13.29
N ARG A 44 7.91 -9.11 -13.67
CA ARG A 44 6.99 -10.10 -13.11
C ARG A 44 7.48 -11.55 -13.22
N TRP A 45 8.29 -11.87 -14.20
CA TRP A 45 8.88 -13.21 -14.38
C TRP A 45 10.11 -13.48 -13.51
N ARG A 46 10.70 -12.45 -12.86
CA ARG A 46 11.83 -12.64 -11.93
C ARG A 46 11.33 -13.07 -10.57
N HIS A 47 10.87 -14.30 -10.48
CA HIS A 47 10.36 -14.85 -9.24
C HIS A 47 11.42 -14.87 -8.14
N ALA A 48 11.11 -14.23 -7.01
CA ALA A 48 11.70 -14.48 -5.71
C ALA A 48 10.61 -15.04 -4.81
N MET A 49 10.89 -16.16 -4.11
CA MET A 49 9.88 -16.87 -3.33
C MET A 49 10.41 -17.18 -1.94
N ALA A 50 9.53 -17.14 -0.95
CA ALA A 50 9.84 -17.54 0.41
C ALA A 50 8.96 -18.75 0.79
N LEU A 51 9.61 -19.88 1.06
CA LEU A 51 8.99 -21.08 1.62
C LEU A 51 8.96 -20.94 3.15
N VAL A 52 7.80 -21.22 3.75
CA VAL A 52 7.61 -21.39 5.18
C VAL A 52 6.90 -22.72 5.42
N THR A 53 7.46 -23.61 6.23
CA THR A 53 6.87 -24.90 6.57
C THR A 53 6.07 -24.83 7.86
N ALA A 54 5.14 -25.76 8.10
CA ALA A 54 4.29 -25.79 9.30
C ALA A 54 5.07 -25.99 10.62
N ASP A 55 6.32 -26.46 10.55
CA ASP A 55 7.25 -26.54 11.68
C ASP A 55 8.17 -25.30 11.82
N GLY A 56 8.01 -24.30 10.92
CA GLY A 56 8.69 -23.02 10.98
C GLY A 56 10.04 -22.96 10.27
N GLN A 57 10.42 -23.99 9.51
CA GLN A 57 11.59 -23.91 8.63
C GLN A 57 11.33 -22.93 7.49
N THR A 58 12.39 -22.32 6.99
CA THR A 58 12.30 -21.32 5.92
C THR A 58 13.40 -21.53 4.89
N ALA A 59 13.05 -21.34 3.62
CA ALA A 59 14.00 -21.30 2.52
C ALA A 59 13.58 -20.24 1.50
N LEU A 60 14.53 -19.77 0.70
CA LEU A 60 14.28 -18.79 -0.34
C LEU A 60 14.57 -19.37 -1.72
N VAL A 61 13.82 -18.90 -2.72
CA VAL A 61 14.16 -19.10 -4.13
C VAL A 61 14.50 -17.72 -4.71
N SER A 62 15.55 -17.64 -5.49
CA SER A 62 16.06 -16.40 -6.08
C SER A 62 16.49 -16.60 -7.52
N VAL A 63 16.29 -15.60 -8.37
CA VAL A 63 16.98 -15.53 -9.64
C VAL A 63 18.49 -15.34 -9.43
N ASP A 64 19.31 -15.88 -10.32
CA ASP A 64 20.78 -15.82 -10.25
C ASP A 64 21.30 -14.36 -10.16
N MET A 65 20.70 -13.44 -10.91
CA MET A 65 21.05 -12.01 -10.91
C MET A 65 20.87 -11.33 -9.56
N GLU A 66 19.96 -11.81 -8.71
CA GLU A 66 19.67 -11.23 -7.38
C GLU A 66 20.29 -12.03 -6.21
N GLN A 67 20.97 -13.14 -6.49
CA GLN A 67 21.47 -14.05 -5.46
C GLN A 67 22.36 -13.35 -4.42
N SER A 68 23.28 -12.50 -4.86
CA SER A 68 24.21 -11.79 -3.98
C SER A 68 23.48 -10.81 -3.06
N THR A 69 22.51 -10.08 -3.60
CA THR A 69 21.68 -9.11 -2.86
C THR A 69 20.81 -9.81 -1.83
N ILE A 70 20.14 -10.90 -2.21
CA ILE A 70 19.30 -11.67 -1.29
C ILE A 70 20.16 -12.32 -0.20
N ARG A 71 21.34 -12.87 -0.55
CA ARG A 71 22.27 -13.45 0.43
C ARG A 71 22.78 -12.43 1.44
N ALA A 72 23.05 -11.20 1.00
CA ALA A 72 23.49 -10.11 1.88
C ALA A 72 22.39 -9.64 2.86
N LYS A 73 21.13 -9.73 2.47
CA LYS A 73 19.97 -9.31 3.29
C LYS A 73 19.39 -10.44 4.16
N ALA A 74 19.48 -11.68 3.69
CA ALA A 74 18.96 -12.83 4.44
C ALA A 74 19.84 -13.15 5.65
N PRO A 75 19.27 -13.68 6.74
CA PRO A 75 20.05 -14.14 7.89
C PRO A 75 21.13 -15.16 7.48
N PRO A 76 22.31 -15.17 8.16
CA PRO A 76 23.34 -16.18 7.92
C PRO A 76 22.77 -17.59 8.02
N GLY A 77 23.17 -18.47 7.09
CA GLY A 77 22.71 -19.86 7.05
C GLY A 77 21.33 -20.07 6.40
N THR A 78 20.66 -19.02 5.93
CA THR A 78 19.42 -19.17 5.16
C THR A 78 19.67 -19.99 3.89
N GLU A 79 18.88 -21.04 3.67
CA GLU A 79 18.89 -21.81 2.44
C GLU A 79 18.34 -20.95 1.30
N ILE A 80 19.11 -20.86 0.19
CA ILE A 80 18.71 -20.12 -1.01
C ILE A 80 18.91 -21.03 -2.22
N ALA A 81 17.82 -21.46 -2.83
CA ALA A 81 17.80 -22.13 -4.12
C ALA A 81 17.82 -21.10 -5.25
N VAL A 82 18.67 -21.31 -6.25
CA VAL A 82 18.90 -20.32 -7.31
C VAL A 82 18.46 -20.87 -8.64
N TRP A 83 17.59 -20.15 -9.34
CA TRP A 83 17.19 -20.44 -10.72
C TRP A 83 17.86 -19.48 -11.70
N ARG A 84 17.98 -19.88 -12.95
CA ARG A 84 18.68 -19.15 -14.01
C ARG A 84 17.71 -18.40 -14.89
N GLU A 85 17.83 -17.08 -14.95
CA GLU A 85 16.87 -16.21 -15.64
C GLU A 85 16.61 -16.63 -17.09
N PHE A 86 17.65 -16.90 -17.87
CA PHE A 86 17.51 -17.21 -19.29
C PHE A 86 17.25 -18.70 -19.59
N GLN A 87 17.10 -19.53 -18.56
CA GLN A 87 16.65 -20.91 -18.67
C GLN A 87 15.20 -21.08 -18.25
N PHE A 88 14.60 -20.07 -17.61
CA PHE A 88 13.21 -20.03 -17.13
C PHE A 88 12.83 -21.26 -16.29
N ASP A 89 13.75 -21.68 -15.42
CA ASP A 89 13.61 -22.90 -14.62
C ASP A 89 13.14 -22.69 -13.18
N ALA A 90 12.56 -21.52 -12.89
CA ALA A 90 12.10 -21.15 -11.55
C ALA A 90 11.19 -22.20 -10.89
N MET A 91 10.22 -22.75 -11.64
CA MET A 91 9.31 -23.76 -11.11
C MET A 91 9.99 -25.12 -10.89
N HIS A 92 10.99 -25.48 -11.69
CA HIS A 92 11.81 -26.68 -11.46
C HIS A 92 12.62 -26.54 -10.16
N VAL A 93 13.28 -25.40 -9.97
CA VAL A 93 14.04 -25.13 -8.74
C VAL A 93 13.14 -25.12 -7.52
N LEU A 94 11.94 -24.53 -7.60
CA LEU A 94 10.95 -24.57 -6.52
C LEU A 94 10.50 -26.01 -6.23
N ALA A 95 10.18 -26.81 -7.25
CA ALA A 95 9.75 -28.19 -7.09
C ALA A 95 10.85 -29.05 -6.44
N ASP A 96 12.10 -28.85 -6.82
CA ASP A 96 13.24 -29.57 -6.23
C ASP A 96 13.48 -29.16 -4.76
N LEU A 97 13.32 -27.87 -4.43
CA LEU A 97 13.36 -27.39 -3.06
C LEU A 97 12.24 -28.02 -2.22
N LEU A 98 11.02 -28.10 -2.74
CA LEU A 98 9.88 -28.73 -2.07
C LEU A 98 10.11 -30.23 -1.85
N ARG A 99 10.64 -30.97 -2.83
CA ARG A 99 11.01 -32.38 -2.67
C ARG A 99 12.09 -32.57 -1.60
N LYS A 100 13.10 -31.70 -1.59
CA LYS A 100 14.17 -31.71 -0.58
C LYS A 100 13.60 -31.58 0.84
N HIS A 101 12.59 -30.73 1.02
CA HIS A 101 11.85 -30.55 2.28
C HIS A 101 10.76 -31.60 2.51
N LYS A 102 10.69 -32.67 1.69
CA LYS A 102 9.68 -33.75 1.78
C LYS A 102 8.23 -33.28 1.58
N LEU A 103 8.05 -32.21 0.83
CA LEU A 103 6.75 -31.58 0.57
C LEU A 103 6.14 -31.98 -0.79
N GLY A 104 6.71 -32.95 -1.51
CA GLY A 104 6.26 -33.35 -2.85
C GLY A 104 4.85 -33.95 -2.93
N ALA A 105 4.24 -34.33 -1.79
CA ALA A 105 2.86 -34.81 -1.68
C ALA A 105 2.09 -34.04 -0.58
N ALA A 106 2.58 -32.88 -0.18
CA ALA A 106 2.05 -32.07 0.89
C ALA A 106 0.92 -31.14 0.40
N ARG A 107 0.15 -30.59 1.35
CA ARG A 107 -0.83 -29.54 1.09
C ARG A 107 -0.17 -28.17 1.24
N ILE A 108 0.04 -27.48 0.11
CA ILE A 108 0.86 -26.27 0.02
C ILE A 108 -0.01 -25.07 -0.36
N GLY A 109 0.02 -24.04 0.48
CA GLY A 109 -0.59 -22.75 0.18
C GLY A 109 0.27 -21.96 -0.82
N ILE A 110 -0.38 -21.42 -1.87
CA ILE A 110 0.30 -20.62 -2.90
C ILE A 110 -0.56 -19.42 -3.31
N GLU A 111 0.06 -18.34 -3.74
CA GLU A 111 -0.65 -17.13 -4.22
C GLU A 111 -1.11 -17.31 -5.66
N MET A 112 -2.34 -17.82 -5.82
CA MET A 112 -2.92 -18.08 -7.15
C MET A 112 -3.37 -16.82 -7.90
N ASP A 113 -3.50 -15.70 -7.20
CA ASP A 113 -3.80 -14.38 -7.77
C ASP A 113 -2.55 -13.69 -8.34
N TYR A 114 -1.37 -14.13 -7.96
CA TYR A 114 -0.10 -13.58 -8.42
C TYR A 114 0.65 -14.48 -9.39
N LEU A 115 0.69 -15.80 -9.14
CA LEU A 115 1.45 -16.76 -9.96
C LEU A 115 0.87 -16.83 -11.37
N PRO A 116 1.69 -16.65 -12.44
CA PRO A 116 1.22 -16.84 -13.81
C PRO A 116 0.65 -18.24 -14.05
N ALA A 117 -0.41 -18.33 -14.85
CA ALA A 117 -1.09 -19.61 -15.11
C ALA A 117 -0.14 -20.68 -15.70
N GLY A 118 0.80 -20.29 -16.56
CA GLY A 118 1.81 -21.21 -17.11
C GLY A 118 2.72 -21.78 -16.04
N ASP A 119 3.17 -20.95 -15.09
CA ASP A 119 4.02 -21.38 -13.98
C ASP A 119 3.25 -22.30 -13.01
N PHE A 120 1.98 -21.98 -12.76
CA PHE A 120 1.11 -22.85 -11.97
C PHE A 120 0.93 -24.23 -12.62
N THR A 121 0.67 -24.28 -13.94
CA THR A 121 0.54 -25.54 -14.68
C THR A 121 1.84 -26.35 -14.62
N ALA A 122 2.98 -25.71 -14.87
CA ALA A 122 4.29 -26.37 -14.77
C ALA A 122 4.54 -26.93 -13.35
N LEU A 123 4.17 -26.18 -12.30
CA LEU A 123 4.34 -26.66 -10.92
C LEU A 123 3.44 -27.86 -10.61
N VAL A 124 2.19 -27.89 -11.11
CA VAL A 124 1.28 -29.03 -10.98
C VAL A 124 1.86 -30.28 -11.68
N GLU A 125 2.41 -30.12 -12.88
CA GLU A 125 3.05 -31.22 -13.63
C GLU A 125 4.30 -31.74 -12.91
N LEU A 126 5.10 -30.86 -12.33
CA LEU A 126 6.30 -31.20 -11.58
C LEU A 126 5.98 -31.87 -10.23
N LEU A 127 4.85 -31.55 -9.60
CA LEU A 127 4.46 -32.06 -8.28
C LEU A 127 3.04 -32.68 -8.32
N PRO A 128 2.83 -33.77 -9.09
CA PRO A 128 1.49 -34.30 -9.32
C PRO A 128 0.78 -34.88 -8.09
N GLN A 129 1.50 -35.07 -6.99
CA GLN A 129 0.94 -35.56 -5.73
C GLN A 129 0.72 -34.44 -4.71
N ALA A 130 1.21 -33.22 -4.96
CA ALA A 130 1.02 -32.09 -4.06
C ALA A 130 -0.37 -31.48 -4.21
N GLY A 131 -0.99 -31.13 -3.09
CA GLY A 131 -2.24 -30.37 -3.05
C GLY A 131 -1.96 -28.87 -3.02
N LEU A 132 -1.84 -28.22 -4.20
CA LEU A 132 -1.68 -26.77 -4.27
C LEU A 132 -3.02 -26.06 -4.01
N VAL A 133 -3.09 -25.19 -3.03
CA VAL A 133 -4.33 -24.50 -2.62
C VAL A 133 -4.13 -22.99 -2.51
N PRO A 134 -5.17 -22.18 -2.77
CA PRO A 134 -5.05 -20.71 -2.70
C PRO A 134 -4.76 -20.24 -1.26
N ALA A 135 -3.75 -19.38 -1.10
CA ALA A 135 -3.33 -18.84 0.19
C ALA A 135 -3.35 -17.30 0.26
N GLN A 136 -3.73 -16.61 -0.81
CA GLN A 136 -3.75 -15.14 -0.86
C GLN A 136 -4.63 -14.52 0.23
N ARG A 137 -5.80 -15.11 0.52
CA ARG A 137 -6.67 -14.63 1.60
C ARG A 137 -6.05 -14.80 2.99
N LEU A 138 -5.36 -15.92 3.23
CA LEU A 138 -4.65 -16.16 4.48
C LEU A 138 -3.57 -15.09 4.68
N LEU A 139 -2.78 -14.80 3.64
CA LEU A 139 -1.73 -13.79 3.68
C LEU A 139 -2.30 -12.37 3.85
N SER A 140 -3.39 -12.02 3.14
CA SER A 140 -4.06 -10.72 3.28
C SER A 140 -4.53 -10.50 4.73
N ARG A 141 -5.24 -11.47 5.31
CA ARG A 141 -5.73 -11.40 6.69
C ARG A 141 -4.61 -11.20 7.71
N LEU A 142 -3.45 -11.81 7.51
CA LEU A 142 -2.30 -11.64 8.41
C LEU A 142 -1.69 -10.23 8.32
N ARG A 143 -1.74 -9.58 7.15
CA ARG A 143 -1.24 -8.23 6.94
C ARG A 143 -2.19 -7.13 7.39
N GLU A 144 -3.49 -7.41 7.52
CA GLU A 144 -4.48 -6.42 7.99
C GLU A 144 -4.08 -5.82 9.35
N ILE A 145 -3.68 -6.67 10.31
CA ILE A 145 -3.27 -6.24 11.64
C ILE A 145 -1.74 -6.12 11.68
N LYS A 146 -1.26 -4.91 11.73
CA LYS A 146 0.16 -4.58 11.73
C LYS A 146 0.82 -4.89 13.07
N THR A 147 2.04 -5.38 13.02
CA THR A 147 2.90 -5.49 14.20
C THR A 147 3.38 -4.10 14.65
N PRO A 148 3.87 -3.93 15.89
CA PRO A 148 4.43 -2.64 16.32
C PRO A 148 5.54 -2.11 15.42
N ALA A 149 6.39 -2.98 14.88
CA ALA A 149 7.46 -2.59 13.95
C ALA A 149 6.92 -2.08 12.61
N GLU A 150 5.86 -2.70 12.09
CA GLU A 150 5.19 -2.24 10.86
C GLU A 150 4.51 -0.88 11.08
N ILE A 151 3.85 -0.70 12.21
CA ILE A 151 3.20 0.57 12.57
C ILE A 151 4.24 1.71 12.61
N GLU A 152 5.43 1.47 13.18
CA GLU A 152 6.48 2.49 13.23
C GLU A 152 7.01 2.87 11.85
N ILE A 153 7.18 1.90 10.94
CA ILE A 153 7.53 2.16 9.54
C ILE A 153 6.45 3.02 8.87
N LEU A 154 5.17 2.65 9.02
CA LEU A 154 4.05 3.35 8.43
C LEU A 154 3.88 4.76 9.00
N ARG A 155 4.10 4.95 10.31
CA ARG A 155 4.15 6.27 10.96
C ARG A 155 5.22 7.16 10.36
N ARG A 156 6.44 6.64 10.23
CA ARG A 156 7.56 7.35 9.61
C ARG A 156 7.25 7.73 8.16
N LEU A 157 6.73 6.79 7.37
CA LEU A 157 6.35 7.02 5.97
C LEU A 157 5.25 8.07 5.83
N SER A 158 4.24 8.04 6.71
CA SER A 158 3.15 9.02 6.72
C SER A 158 3.67 10.44 6.93
N ARG A 159 4.61 10.63 7.87
CA ARG A 159 5.25 11.91 8.12
C ARG A 159 6.16 12.36 6.98
N ILE A 160 6.90 11.42 6.36
CA ILE A 160 7.70 11.72 5.16
C ILE A 160 6.80 12.24 4.04
N ALA A 161 5.68 11.56 3.75
CA ALA A 161 4.76 11.97 2.70
C ALA A 161 4.18 13.37 2.98
N ASP A 162 3.63 13.58 4.17
CA ASP A 162 2.95 14.82 4.56
C ASP A 162 3.92 16.01 4.57
N ARG A 163 5.12 15.84 5.12
CA ARG A 163 6.15 16.86 5.12
C ARG A 163 6.66 17.15 3.71
N SER A 164 6.91 16.12 2.89
CA SER A 164 7.39 16.33 1.50
C SER A 164 6.38 17.12 0.66
N ILE A 165 5.08 16.85 0.81
CA ILE A 165 4.03 17.63 0.15
C ILE A 165 4.03 19.09 0.64
N THR A 166 4.10 19.29 1.94
CA THR A 166 4.12 20.63 2.55
C THR A 166 5.32 21.44 2.08
N ASP A 167 6.51 20.83 2.06
CA ASP A 167 7.74 21.49 1.64
C ASP A 167 7.74 21.74 0.12
N ALA A 168 7.14 20.84 -0.70
CA ALA A 168 6.97 21.07 -2.13
C ALA A 168 6.06 22.26 -2.43
N TYR A 169 4.96 22.41 -1.70
CA TYR A 169 4.08 23.58 -1.82
C TYR A 169 4.76 24.89 -1.43
N ARG A 170 5.68 24.87 -0.44
CA ARG A 170 6.47 26.04 -0.06
C ARG A 170 7.52 26.44 -1.09
N ALA A 171 7.95 25.47 -1.93
CA ALA A 171 9.00 25.68 -2.93
C ALA A 171 8.49 26.23 -4.26
N VAL A 172 7.17 26.34 -4.46
CA VAL A 172 6.54 26.76 -5.72
C VAL A 172 5.63 27.97 -5.55
N SER A 173 5.29 28.62 -6.65
CA SER A 173 4.37 29.76 -6.69
C SER A 173 3.67 29.80 -8.06
N ALA A 174 2.78 30.76 -8.25
CA ALA A 174 2.24 31.02 -9.60
C ALA A 174 3.39 31.28 -10.60
N GLY A 175 3.35 30.60 -11.73
CA GLY A 175 4.42 30.61 -12.74
C GLY A 175 5.36 29.40 -12.67
N SER A 176 5.44 28.67 -11.54
CA SER A 176 6.07 27.35 -11.50
C SER A 176 5.27 26.32 -12.29
N THR A 177 5.83 25.13 -12.53
CA THR A 177 5.16 24.04 -13.24
C THR A 177 4.78 22.89 -12.29
N GLU A 178 3.94 21.95 -12.75
CA GLU A 178 3.72 20.69 -12.03
C GLU A 178 5.03 19.89 -11.88
N MET A 179 5.95 20.00 -12.83
CA MET A 179 7.29 19.37 -12.76
C MET A 179 8.14 19.96 -11.64
N ASP A 180 8.02 21.25 -11.33
CA ASP A 180 8.71 21.87 -10.18
C ASP A 180 8.20 21.28 -8.84
N ILE A 181 6.88 21.06 -8.72
CA ILE A 181 6.30 20.34 -7.58
C ILE A 181 6.89 18.93 -7.48
N ALA A 182 6.90 18.19 -8.59
CA ALA A 182 7.41 16.81 -8.62
C ALA A 182 8.90 16.73 -8.26
N ALA A 183 9.71 17.67 -8.72
CA ALA A 183 11.12 17.76 -8.36
C ALA A 183 11.33 18.01 -6.85
N ALA A 184 10.55 18.92 -6.28
CA ALA A 184 10.58 19.23 -4.85
C ALA A 184 10.11 18.03 -3.99
N LEU A 185 9.01 17.35 -4.39
CA LEU A 185 8.52 16.11 -3.76
C LEU A 185 9.57 15.02 -3.77
N THR A 186 10.17 14.75 -4.94
CA THR A 186 11.21 13.72 -5.11
C THR A 186 12.36 13.98 -4.16
N ARG A 187 12.87 15.23 -4.13
CA ARG A 187 13.93 15.63 -3.22
C ARG A 187 13.53 15.38 -1.75
N GLY A 188 12.35 15.87 -1.33
CA GLY A 188 11.88 15.76 0.04
C GLY A 188 11.75 14.31 0.52
N VAL A 189 11.27 13.42 -0.34
CA VAL A 189 11.12 11.99 -0.03
C VAL A 189 12.48 11.33 0.24
N TYR A 190 13.50 11.58 -0.62
CA TYR A 190 14.83 11.00 -0.45
C TYR A 190 15.61 11.64 0.70
N GLU A 191 15.56 12.96 0.88
CA GLU A 191 16.24 13.67 1.97
C GLU A 191 15.73 13.21 3.35
N GLN A 192 14.46 12.80 3.46
CA GLN A 192 13.89 12.27 4.69
C GLN A 192 14.11 10.77 4.89
N GLY A 193 14.80 10.11 3.95
CA GLY A 193 15.26 8.74 4.06
C GLY A 193 14.26 7.67 3.67
N ALA A 194 13.32 7.95 2.78
CA ALA A 194 12.62 6.90 2.05
C ALA A 194 13.55 6.30 0.98
N GLU A 195 13.32 5.03 0.65
CA GLU A 195 14.13 4.31 -0.34
C GLU A 195 13.77 4.72 -1.77
N TYR A 196 12.48 4.98 -2.02
CA TYR A 196 11.89 5.49 -3.27
C TYR A 196 10.42 5.87 -3.03
N PHE A 197 9.68 6.18 -4.09
CA PHE A 197 8.22 6.30 -4.04
C PHE A 197 7.56 5.44 -5.13
N LYS A 198 6.41 4.86 -4.83
CA LYS A 198 5.68 3.96 -5.74
C LYS A 198 4.80 4.72 -6.73
N LEU A 199 4.15 5.77 -6.26
CA LEU A 199 3.23 6.60 -7.03
C LEU A 199 3.36 8.05 -6.59
N MET A 200 3.28 8.95 -7.56
CA MET A 200 3.19 10.40 -7.38
C MET A 200 2.08 10.93 -8.26
N ILE A 201 1.14 11.65 -7.67
CA ILE A 201 0.07 12.36 -8.37
C ILE A 201 0.29 13.85 -8.18
N VAL A 202 0.34 14.58 -9.27
CA VAL A 202 0.36 16.05 -9.28
C VAL A 202 -0.65 16.50 -10.32
N ALA A 203 -1.74 17.11 -9.85
CA ALA A 203 -2.85 17.53 -10.70
C ALA A 203 -3.32 18.92 -10.30
N THR A 204 -3.20 19.89 -11.20
CA THR A 204 -3.47 21.30 -10.94
C THR A 204 -4.52 21.88 -11.86
N GLY A 205 -5.27 22.89 -11.39
CA GLY A 205 -6.34 23.55 -12.12
C GLY A 205 -7.36 22.54 -12.64
N GLU A 206 -7.64 22.57 -13.94
CA GLU A 206 -8.57 21.69 -14.62
C GLU A 206 -8.15 20.20 -14.58
N ARG A 207 -6.86 19.91 -14.40
CA ARG A 207 -6.38 18.54 -14.28
C ARG A 207 -6.65 17.93 -12.90
N SER A 208 -6.98 18.73 -11.90
CA SER A 208 -7.24 18.25 -10.53
C SER A 208 -8.48 17.32 -10.45
N VAL A 209 -9.33 17.31 -11.47
CA VAL A 209 -10.47 16.37 -11.60
C VAL A 209 -10.03 14.95 -11.97
N PHE A 210 -8.81 14.74 -12.47
CA PHE A 210 -8.36 13.42 -12.89
C PHE A 210 -7.79 12.64 -11.71
N PRO A 211 -8.26 11.42 -11.44
CA PRO A 211 -7.83 10.65 -10.26
C PRO A 211 -6.31 10.40 -10.19
N ASN A 212 -5.74 9.79 -11.25
CA ASN A 212 -4.40 9.25 -11.24
C ASN A 212 -3.56 9.81 -12.39
N VAL A 213 -3.11 11.05 -12.26
CA VAL A 213 -2.27 11.70 -13.28
C VAL A 213 -0.94 12.15 -12.67
N GLY A 214 0.15 11.92 -13.42
CA GLY A 214 1.47 12.44 -13.09
C GLY A 214 1.63 13.91 -13.45
N PRO A 215 2.77 14.52 -13.06
CA PRO A 215 3.11 15.90 -13.37
C PRO A 215 3.31 16.13 -14.86
N THR A 216 3.05 17.36 -15.29
CA THR A 216 3.31 17.86 -16.66
C THR A 216 3.99 19.22 -16.62
N GLU A 217 4.29 19.77 -17.80
CA GLU A 217 4.80 21.14 -17.95
C GLU A 217 3.71 22.23 -17.74
N ARG A 218 2.53 21.86 -17.26
CA ARG A 218 1.47 22.82 -16.98
C ARG A 218 1.94 23.85 -15.96
N VAL A 219 1.78 25.12 -16.33
CA VAL A 219 2.15 26.26 -15.49
C VAL A 219 1.04 26.52 -14.49
N LEU A 220 1.41 26.71 -13.23
CA LEU A 220 0.51 27.05 -12.13
C LEU A 220 0.00 28.47 -12.26
N ALA A 221 -1.32 28.65 -12.27
CA ALA A 221 -1.97 29.95 -12.31
C ALA A 221 -2.58 30.30 -10.94
N LYS A 222 -2.70 31.61 -10.65
CA LYS A 222 -3.44 32.06 -9.48
C LYS A 222 -4.89 31.57 -9.53
N GLY A 223 -5.37 31.00 -8.43
CA GLY A 223 -6.70 30.40 -8.33
C GLY A 223 -6.76 28.92 -8.67
N ASP A 224 -5.66 28.31 -9.17
CA ASP A 224 -5.61 26.87 -9.37
C ASP A 224 -5.73 26.11 -8.06
N LEU A 225 -6.52 25.04 -8.02
CA LEU A 225 -6.44 24.02 -7.01
C LEU A 225 -5.37 23.02 -7.42
N CYS A 226 -4.49 22.69 -6.51
CA CYS A 226 -3.40 21.76 -6.71
C CYS A 226 -3.58 20.57 -5.77
N ARG A 227 -3.84 19.39 -6.32
CA ARG A 227 -3.97 18.14 -5.60
C ARG A 227 -2.69 17.33 -5.78
N VAL A 228 -2.01 17.06 -4.67
CA VAL A 228 -0.74 16.32 -4.66
C VAL A 228 -0.85 15.12 -3.73
N GLU A 229 -0.48 13.96 -4.23
CA GLU A 229 -0.44 12.72 -3.49
C GLU A 229 0.87 11.98 -3.76
N ILE A 230 1.49 11.41 -2.72
CA ILE A 230 2.73 10.65 -2.86
C ILE A 230 2.74 9.43 -1.93
N PHE A 231 3.38 8.35 -2.42
CA PHE A 231 3.51 7.09 -1.72
C PHE A 231 5.00 6.73 -1.54
N PRO A 232 5.69 7.30 -0.53
CA PRO A 232 7.06 6.91 -0.19
C PRO A 232 7.12 5.47 0.30
N VAL A 233 8.27 4.82 0.14
CA VAL A 233 8.50 3.40 0.43
C VAL A 233 9.72 3.22 1.32
N ILE A 234 9.58 2.37 2.36
CA ILE A 234 10.66 1.82 3.18
C ILE A 234 10.41 0.33 3.37
N ALA A 235 11.39 -0.51 3.08
CA ALA A 235 11.31 -1.97 3.22
C ALA A 235 10.07 -2.61 2.54
N GLY A 236 9.58 -1.99 1.46
CA GLY A 236 8.38 -2.40 0.73
C GLY A 236 7.07 -1.85 1.27
N TYR A 237 7.04 -1.25 2.47
CA TYR A 237 5.85 -0.59 3.02
C TYR A 237 5.61 0.76 2.39
N HIS A 238 4.33 1.13 2.25
CA HIS A 238 3.86 2.38 1.66
C HIS A 238 3.03 3.17 2.67
N ALA A 239 3.08 4.49 2.57
CA ALA A 239 2.05 5.38 3.11
C ALA A 239 1.57 6.29 1.98
N GLY A 240 0.28 6.60 1.94
CA GLY A 240 -0.32 7.47 0.93
C GLY A 240 -0.97 8.67 1.58
N VAL A 241 -0.44 9.87 1.36
CA VAL A 241 -1.00 11.13 1.86
C VAL A 241 -1.31 12.03 0.68
N CYS A 242 -2.51 12.64 0.70
CA CYS A 242 -2.89 13.65 -0.27
C CYS A 242 -3.23 14.97 0.43
N ARG A 243 -2.75 16.06 -0.14
CA ARG A 243 -3.12 17.42 0.25
C ARG A 243 -3.54 18.21 -0.96
N THR A 244 -4.58 19.03 -0.77
CA THR A 244 -4.97 20.03 -1.76
C THR A 244 -4.55 21.42 -1.28
N ALA A 245 -4.05 22.24 -2.20
CA ALA A 245 -3.71 23.65 -1.94
C ALA A 245 -4.29 24.54 -3.04
N ALA A 246 -4.49 25.81 -2.75
CA ALA A 246 -4.82 26.82 -3.76
C ALA A 246 -3.60 27.69 -4.07
N ILE A 247 -3.38 28.02 -5.33
CA ILE A 247 -2.26 28.87 -5.77
C ILE A 247 -2.66 30.35 -5.67
N GLY A 248 -2.00 31.10 -4.81
CA GLY A 248 -2.24 32.52 -4.55
C GLY A 248 -3.51 32.80 -3.75
N ALA A 249 -4.67 32.42 -4.25
CA ALA A 249 -5.96 32.58 -3.56
C ALA A 249 -6.90 31.44 -3.96
N ALA A 250 -7.70 30.96 -3.01
CA ALA A 250 -8.70 29.94 -3.28
C ALA A 250 -9.90 30.54 -4.07
N PRO A 251 -10.47 29.80 -5.05
CA PRO A 251 -11.77 30.16 -5.62
C PRO A 251 -12.86 30.15 -4.52
N PRO A 252 -13.90 30.98 -4.60
CA PRO A 252 -14.91 31.12 -3.52
C PRO A 252 -15.56 29.80 -3.11
N GLN A 253 -15.73 28.85 -4.05
CA GLN A 253 -16.35 27.55 -3.80
C GLN A 253 -15.40 26.57 -3.10
N ALA A 254 -14.08 26.74 -3.24
CA ALA A 254 -13.07 25.82 -2.74
C ALA A 254 -13.06 25.73 -1.22
N ASP A 255 -13.14 26.87 -0.52
CA ASP A 255 -13.19 26.90 0.96
C ASP A 255 -14.41 26.14 1.50
N ARG A 256 -15.58 26.32 0.86
CA ARG A 256 -16.80 25.60 1.24
C ARG A 256 -16.66 24.09 1.01
N ILE A 257 -16.13 23.68 -0.15
CA ILE A 257 -15.95 22.26 -0.49
C ILE A 257 -14.93 21.65 0.46
N TRP A 258 -13.82 22.36 0.75
CA TRP A 258 -12.82 21.91 1.71
C TRP A 258 -13.40 21.70 3.11
N ALA A 259 -14.18 22.69 3.61
CA ALA A 259 -14.87 22.56 4.89
C ALA A 259 -15.82 21.35 4.92
N ASN A 260 -16.50 21.04 3.81
CA ASN A 260 -17.34 19.87 3.68
C ASN A 260 -16.55 18.55 3.71
N LEU A 261 -15.39 18.49 3.03
CA LEU A 261 -14.49 17.34 3.07
C LEU A 261 -13.87 17.15 4.46
N THR A 262 -13.50 18.25 5.14
CA THR A 262 -13.05 18.24 6.53
C THR A 262 -14.12 17.71 7.48
N ALA A 263 -15.38 18.14 7.32
CA ALA A 263 -16.50 17.58 8.09
C ALA A 263 -16.71 16.07 7.83
N CYS A 264 -16.45 15.61 6.61
CA CYS A 264 -16.46 14.18 6.30
C CYS A 264 -15.27 13.45 6.96
N LYS A 265 -14.07 14.06 6.97
CA LYS A 265 -12.91 13.51 7.67
C LYS A 265 -13.21 13.31 9.15
N HIS A 266 -13.72 14.32 9.84
CA HIS A 266 -14.07 14.21 11.25
C HIS A 266 -15.14 13.15 11.53
N LEU A 267 -16.16 13.02 10.65
CA LEU A 267 -17.14 11.94 10.74
C LEU A 267 -16.46 10.56 10.69
N LEU A 268 -15.47 10.38 9.82
CA LEU A 268 -14.74 9.12 9.71
C LEU A 268 -13.88 8.86 10.95
N LEU A 269 -13.17 9.88 11.45
CA LEU A 269 -12.36 9.78 12.68
C LEU A 269 -13.21 9.34 13.89
N ASP A 270 -14.42 9.87 14.04
CA ASP A 270 -15.34 9.50 15.11
C ASP A 270 -15.90 8.07 14.94
N ALA A 271 -16.08 7.62 13.71
CA ALA A 271 -16.66 6.31 13.40
C ALA A 271 -15.64 5.17 13.43
N ILE A 272 -14.35 5.44 13.17
CA ILE A 272 -13.28 4.44 13.08
C ILE A 272 -12.81 4.04 14.48
N LYS A 273 -13.17 2.80 14.88
CA LYS A 273 -12.76 2.18 16.16
C LYS A 273 -12.91 0.67 16.09
N PRO A 274 -12.30 -0.11 16.98
CA PRO A 274 -12.48 -1.54 17.01
C PRO A 274 -13.95 -1.96 17.08
N GLY A 275 -14.32 -2.96 16.29
CA GLY A 275 -15.68 -3.46 16.16
C GLY A 275 -16.58 -2.66 15.20
N ALA A 276 -16.15 -1.50 14.71
CA ALA A 276 -16.92 -0.74 13.73
C ALA A 276 -16.94 -1.48 12.38
N SER A 277 -18.12 -1.54 11.75
CA SER A 277 -18.33 -2.16 10.44
C SER A 277 -17.79 -1.27 9.32
N THR A 278 -16.94 -1.81 8.45
CA THR A 278 -16.39 -1.10 7.29
C THR A 278 -17.48 -0.58 6.37
N LYS A 279 -18.50 -1.39 6.11
CA LYS A 279 -19.66 -1.02 5.28
C LYS A 279 -20.49 0.10 5.91
N LYS A 280 -20.77 0.03 7.23
CA LYS A 280 -21.54 1.09 7.92
C LYS A 280 -20.79 2.43 7.94
N ILE A 281 -19.46 2.42 8.08
CA ILE A 281 -18.64 3.63 7.97
C ILE A 281 -18.81 4.25 6.59
N TYR A 282 -18.72 3.45 5.52
CA TYR A 282 -18.93 3.93 4.16
C TYR A 282 -20.36 4.46 3.94
N GLU A 283 -21.38 3.80 4.48
CA GLU A 283 -22.78 4.27 4.38
C GLU A 283 -22.99 5.61 5.09
N LEU A 284 -22.38 5.80 6.28
CA LEU A 284 -22.37 7.09 6.99
C LEU A 284 -21.73 8.20 6.15
N TYR A 285 -20.57 7.91 5.55
CA TYR A 285 -19.88 8.84 4.66
C TYR A 285 -20.73 9.21 3.45
N ARG A 286 -21.30 8.23 2.76
CA ARG A 286 -22.21 8.46 1.62
C ARG A 286 -23.40 9.35 1.97
N LYS A 287 -24.02 9.08 3.12
CA LYS A 287 -25.13 9.89 3.62
C LYS A 287 -24.69 11.34 3.89
N LYS A 288 -23.48 11.52 4.44
CA LYS A 288 -22.92 12.86 4.68
C LYS A 288 -22.65 13.59 3.37
N LEU A 289 -22.05 12.95 2.36
CA LEU A 289 -21.83 13.54 1.04
C LEU A 289 -23.13 14.00 0.40
N ALA A 290 -24.17 13.15 0.40
CA ALA A 290 -25.47 13.50 -0.13
C ALA A 290 -26.11 14.70 0.59
N ALA A 291 -25.96 14.81 1.91
CA ALA A 291 -26.46 15.95 2.69
C ALA A 291 -25.68 17.25 2.42
N LEU A 292 -24.48 17.16 1.87
CA LEU A 292 -23.60 18.27 1.50
C LEU A 292 -23.67 18.59 -0.01
N ASP A 293 -24.54 17.91 -0.75
CA ASP A 293 -24.70 18.00 -2.20
C ASP A 293 -23.38 17.73 -2.96
N LEU A 294 -22.62 16.72 -2.48
CA LEU A 294 -21.40 16.24 -3.10
C LEU A 294 -21.62 14.87 -3.76
N PRO A 295 -20.99 14.61 -4.92
CA PRO A 295 -21.12 13.34 -5.61
C PRO A 295 -20.58 12.18 -4.76
N ALA A 296 -21.28 11.04 -4.81
CA ALA A 296 -20.83 9.82 -4.14
C ALA A 296 -19.63 9.20 -4.87
N ILE A 297 -18.75 8.58 -4.10
CA ILE A 297 -17.65 7.76 -4.61
C ILE A 297 -17.83 6.30 -4.19
N SER A 298 -17.10 5.37 -4.83
CA SER A 298 -17.24 3.94 -4.62
C SER A 298 -16.63 3.40 -3.33
N PHE A 299 -15.74 4.16 -2.68
CA PHE A 299 -15.10 3.82 -1.41
C PHE A 299 -14.66 5.11 -0.72
N VAL A 300 -14.26 5.03 0.56
CA VAL A 300 -13.74 6.19 1.28
C VAL A 300 -12.43 5.91 2.01
N GLY A 301 -11.95 4.70 1.92
CA GLY A 301 -10.69 4.30 2.53
C GLY A 301 -10.40 2.84 2.31
N HIS A 302 -9.18 2.47 2.63
CA HIS A 302 -8.67 1.10 2.46
C HIS A 302 -7.52 0.84 3.42
N GLY A 303 -7.25 -0.44 3.70
CA GLY A 303 -6.01 -0.85 4.31
C GLY A 303 -4.81 -0.46 3.43
N ILE A 304 -3.68 -0.27 4.06
CA ILE A 304 -2.42 0.05 3.39
C ILE A 304 -1.25 -0.53 4.16
N GLY A 305 -0.21 -0.91 3.47
CA GLY A 305 1.00 -1.49 4.06
C GLY A 305 1.98 -1.87 2.98
N LEU A 306 2.10 -3.15 2.66
CA LEU A 306 2.93 -3.64 1.57
C LEU A 306 2.28 -3.48 0.19
N HIS A 307 0.95 -3.42 0.12
CA HIS A 307 0.23 -2.94 -1.06
C HIS A 307 -0.22 -1.50 -0.85
N LEU A 308 -0.38 -0.76 -1.96
CA LEU A 308 -1.00 0.57 -1.97
C LEU A 308 -2.43 0.53 -1.45
N HIS A 309 -3.17 -0.49 -1.86
CA HIS A 309 -4.50 -0.82 -1.40
C HIS A 309 -4.51 -2.28 -0.93
N GLU A 310 -4.89 -2.52 0.32
CA GLU A 310 -5.12 -3.86 0.86
C GLU A 310 -6.35 -3.86 1.78
N ASP A 311 -6.79 -5.04 2.19
CA ASP A 311 -7.90 -5.17 3.13
C ASP A 311 -7.58 -4.50 4.49
N PRO A 312 -8.65 -3.95 5.16
CA PRO A 312 -10.04 -3.88 4.73
C PRO A 312 -10.35 -2.68 3.84
N TYR A 313 -11.37 -2.78 2.99
CA TYR A 313 -11.92 -1.63 2.25
C TYR A 313 -13.10 -1.01 3.00
N LEU A 314 -13.13 0.33 3.09
CA LEU A 314 -14.31 1.10 3.53
C LEU A 314 -15.18 1.39 2.31
N GLY A 315 -16.00 0.42 1.92
CA GLY A 315 -16.77 0.41 0.68
C GLY A 315 -18.07 -0.39 0.80
N PRO A 316 -18.83 -0.54 -0.32
CA PRO A 316 -20.15 -1.17 -0.28
C PRO A 316 -20.15 -2.70 -0.29
N THR A 317 -19.05 -3.33 -0.72
CA THR A 317 -19.04 -4.76 -1.10
C THR A 317 -18.72 -5.69 0.06
N GLU A 318 -17.74 -5.34 0.89
CA GLU A 318 -17.33 -6.18 2.02
C GLU A 318 -17.70 -5.52 3.34
N ASP A 319 -18.11 -6.35 4.30
CA ASP A 319 -18.41 -5.90 5.64
C ASP A 319 -17.65 -6.74 6.66
N GLN A 320 -16.69 -6.09 7.32
CA GLN A 320 -15.93 -6.70 8.41
C GLN A 320 -15.72 -5.69 9.55
N PRO A 321 -15.55 -6.18 10.78
CA PRO A 321 -15.22 -5.30 11.90
C PRO A 321 -13.78 -4.80 11.77
N LEU A 322 -13.56 -3.53 12.09
CA LEU A 322 -12.21 -3.00 12.29
C LEU A 322 -11.60 -3.58 13.58
N GLU A 323 -10.29 -3.77 13.54
CA GLU A 323 -9.53 -4.28 14.69
C GLU A 323 -8.36 -3.35 15.02
N ALA A 324 -7.99 -3.28 16.30
CA ALA A 324 -6.81 -2.52 16.71
C ALA A 324 -5.53 -3.05 16.03
N GLY A 325 -4.68 -2.16 15.55
CA GLY A 325 -3.50 -2.49 14.75
C GLY A 325 -3.72 -2.44 13.25
N MET A 326 -4.95 -2.28 12.76
CA MET A 326 -5.19 -1.97 11.34
C MET A 326 -4.71 -0.56 11.03
N VAL A 327 -4.07 -0.38 9.86
CA VAL A 327 -3.68 0.93 9.32
C VAL A 327 -4.46 1.19 8.04
N LEU A 328 -5.11 2.34 7.99
CA LEU A 328 -6.03 2.74 6.93
C LEU A 328 -5.56 4.05 6.28
N GLY A 329 -5.73 4.16 4.97
CA GLY A 329 -5.83 5.45 4.28
C GLY A 329 -7.29 5.85 4.19
N ILE A 330 -7.67 7.01 4.72
CA ILE A 330 -9.02 7.58 4.51
C ILE A 330 -8.95 8.72 3.52
N GLU A 331 -9.93 8.80 2.62
CA GLU A 331 -9.87 9.67 1.44
C GLU A 331 -11.17 10.47 1.22
N PRO A 332 -11.55 11.41 2.08
CA PRO A 332 -12.58 12.36 1.71
C PRO A 332 -12.17 13.13 0.45
N LEU A 333 -12.92 12.94 -0.63
CA LEU A 333 -12.57 13.53 -1.92
C LEU A 333 -13.80 13.85 -2.76
N VAL A 334 -13.62 14.74 -3.71
CA VAL A 334 -14.53 15.02 -4.82
C VAL A 334 -13.68 15.39 -6.04
N TYR A 335 -13.78 14.59 -7.10
CA TYR A 335 -13.08 14.88 -8.35
C TYR A 335 -13.85 15.88 -9.21
N GLU A 336 -15.16 15.70 -9.31
CA GLU A 336 -16.03 16.56 -10.12
C GLU A 336 -16.88 17.47 -9.22
N THR A 337 -16.30 18.61 -8.83
CA THR A 337 -17.00 19.62 -8.00
C THR A 337 -18.10 20.37 -8.74
N GLY A 338 -18.13 20.32 -10.08
CA GLY A 338 -18.95 21.16 -10.94
C GLY A 338 -18.36 22.56 -11.22
N PHE A 339 -17.17 22.86 -10.66
CA PHE A 339 -16.48 24.14 -10.79
C PHE A 339 -15.15 24.05 -11.54
N GLY A 340 -14.91 22.96 -12.26
CA GLY A 340 -13.69 22.75 -13.05
C GLY A 340 -12.46 22.37 -12.25
N PHE A 341 -12.61 21.93 -11.01
CA PHE A 341 -11.54 21.42 -10.18
C PHE A 341 -11.99 20.25 -9.28
N GLY A 342 -11.05 19.44 -8.83
CA GLY A 342 -11.22 18.39 -7.83
C GLY A 342 -10.40 18.65 -6.58
N MET A 343 -10.82 18.05 -5.46
CA MET A 343 -10.15 18.18 -4.15
C MET A 343 -10.12 16.84 -3.42
N GLN A 344 -9.07 16.60 -2.65
CA GLN A 344 -8.90 15.39 -1.84
C GLN A 344 -8.14 15.72 -0.56
N ASN A 345 -8.60 15.17 0.56
CA ASN A 345 -7.89 15.19 1.84
C ASN A 345 -7.68 13.74 2.29
N LYS A 346 -6.48 13.19 2.06
CA LYS A 346 -6.15 11.81 2.43
C LYS A 346 -5.21 11.78 3.62
N ASP A 347 -5.63 11.08 4.66
CA ASP A 347 -4.85 10.84 5.86
C ASP A 347 -4.60 9.36 6.10
N MET A 348 -3.47 9.06 6.75
CA MET A 348 -3.13 7.74 7.27
C MET A 348 -3.58 7.62 8.72
N LEU A 349 -4.31 6.55 9.04
CA LEU A 349 -4.85 6.28 10.38
C LEU A 349 -4.39 4.93 10.92
N LEU A 350 -4.10 4.89 12.22
CA LEU A 350 -3.97 3.65 13.00
C LEU A 350 -5.24 3.44 13.81
N VAL A 351 -5.87 2.27 13.68
CA VAL A 351 -6.95 1.85 14.59
C VAL A 351 -6.33 1.45 15.92
N THR A 352 -6.68 2.19 16.99
CA THR A 352 -6.20 1.96 18.36
C THR A 352 -7.26 1.26 19.21
N PRO A 353 -6.94 0.72 20.39
CA PRO A 353 -7.96 0.13 21.27
C PRO A 353 -9.12 1.06 21.65
N GLY A 354 -8.92 2.38 21.65
CA GLY A 354 -9.93 3.37 22.05
C GLY A 354 -10.56 4.17 20.91
N GLY A 355 -10.11 3.99 19.65
CA GLY A 355 -10.56 4.78 18.50
C GLY A 355 -9.59 4.72 17.36
N CYS A 356 -9.13 5.87 16.85
CA CYS A 356 -8.06 5.93 15.86
C CYS A 356 -7.08 7.07 16.14
N GLU A 357 -5.89 6.97 15.56
CA GLU A 357 -4.81 7.94 15.62
C GLU A 357 -4.42 8.35 14.20
N ILE A 358 -4.25 9.65 13.94
CA ILE A 358 -3.73 10.15 12.66
C ILE A 358 -2.21 9.99 12.66
N LEU A 359 -1.67 9.32 11.63
CA LEU A 359 -0.23 9.13 11.43
C LEU A 359 0.40 10.22 10.56
N SER A 360 -0.39 10.86 9.70
CA SER A 360 -0.01 11.99 8.82
C SER A 360 -0.29 13.32 9.54
N ASP A 361 0.44 13.56 10.60
CA ASP A 361 0.22 14.63 11.58
C ASP A 361 1.17 15.84 11.46
N TYR A 362 1.91 15.95 10.35
CA TYR A 362 2.86 17.03 10.14
C TYR A 362 2.17 18.36 9.84
N LEU A 363 1.07 18.34 9.10
CA LEU A 363 0.28 19.50 8.74
C LEU A 363 -1.15 19.37 9.27
N ASP A 364 -1.67 20.47 9.83
CA ASP A 364 -3.12 20.59 10.03
C ASP A 364 -3.83 20.68 8.67
N SER A 365 -4.51 19.60 8.30
CA SER A 365 -5.23 19.49 7.02
C SER A 365 -6.70 19.90 7.11
N ASP A 366 -7.14 20.52 8.21
CA ASP A 366 -8.52 21.04 8.33
C ASP A 366 -8.70 22.35 7.59
N THR A 367 -7.62 23.14 7.44
CA THR A 367 -7.62 24.36 6.68
C THR A 367 -7.03 24.16 5.28
N LEU A 368 -7.69 24.68 4.24
CA LEU A 368 -7.16 24.64 2.88
C LEU A 368 -5.85 25.44 2.80
N LEU A 369 -4.80 24.79 2.32
CA LEU A 369 -3.49 25.41 2.13
C LEU A 369 -3.53 26.47 1.03
N ILE A 370 -2.79 27.57 1.26
CA ILE A 370 -2.57 28.62 0.24
C ILE A 370 -1.07 28.68 -0.07
N VAL A 371 -0.74 28.38 -1.32
CA VAL A 371 0.61 28.55 -1.89
C VAL A 371 0.75 30.03 -2.31
N ARG A 372 1.71 30.74 -1.78
CA ARG A 372 1.88 32.19 -1.97
C ARG A 372 2.78 32.52 -3.15
#